data_31349b3f39de60622b569688d546692f
#
_entry.id   31349b3f39de60622b569688d546692f
#
_cell.length_a   1.000
_cell.length_b   1.000
_cell.length_c   1.000
_cell.angle_alpha   90.00
_cell.angle_beta   90.00
_cell.angle_gamma   90.00
#
_symmetry.space_group_name_H-M   'P 1'
#
loop_
_entity.id
_entity.type
_entity.pdbx_description
1 polymer ?
#
loop_
_entity_poly.entity_id
_entity_poly.type
_entity_poly.pdbx_seq_one_letter_code
_entity_poly.pdbx_strand_id
1 'polypeptide(L)'
;IEPLLKSGPVHLNVQFDEPLVSAEKTDWLAGLRVSPRSYDNQVNGKLESTTGVLVVGHDRAGYTVSEITEFADKLGWPVIAEDPLSFPQAVAHTALFLSDPKISEKLAAQNVVVIGRTTLSRSTNNFIKLAKNLIVIDPRTKDIDSKREGNLILSQLPNEVVSQKSDGSDWQIAS
;
A
#
# COMPACT_ATOMS: atom_id res chain seq x y z
N ILE A 1 10.30 -8.19 -23.52
CA ILE A 1 10.92 -7.80 -22.23
C ILE A 1 10.49 -6.37 -21.85
N GLU A 2 10.50 -5.42 -22.78
CA GLU A 2 10.19 -4.01 -22.52
C GLU A 2 8.82 -3.76 -21.86
N PRO A 3 7.71 -4.42 -22.24
CA PRO A 3 6.45 -4.30 -21.52
C PRO A 3 6.52 -4.80 -20.07
N LEU A 4 7.31 -5.84 -19.80
CA LEU A 4 7.47 -6.40 -18.46
C LEU A 4 8.24 -5.46 -17.53
N LEU A 5 9.24 -4.73 -18.07
CA LEU A 5 10.02 -3.77 -17.29
C LEU A 5 9.23 -2.53 -16.88
N LYS A 6 8.08 -2.26 -17.52
CA LYS A 6 7.21 -1.11 -17.19
C LYS A 6 6.39 -1.34 -15.93
N SER A 7 6.19 -2.59 -15.52
CA SER A 7 5.31 -2.94 -14.39
C SER A 7 6.03 -3.08 -13.03
N GLY A 8 7.34 -2.95 -12.96
CA GLY A 8 8.11 -3.06 -11.69
C GLY A 8 9.30 -4.00 -11.79
N PRO A 9 9.86 -4.41 -10.68
CA PRO A 9 10.89 -5.42 -10.65
C PRO A 9 10.40 -6.70 -11.30
N VAL A 10 11.16 -7.21 -12.24
CA VAL A 10 10.85 -8.44 -12.96
C VAL A 10 11.90 -9.49 -12.65
N HIS A 11 11.45 -10.66 -12.26
CA HIS A 11 12.29 -11.84 -12.14
C HIS A 11 12.12 -12.69 -13.40
N LEU A 12 13.17 -12.79 -14.18
CA LEU A 12 13.24 -13.68 -15.34
C LEU A 12 14.02 -14.93 -14.96
N ASN A 13 13.35 -16.07 -15.01
CA ASN A 13 14.03 -17.36 -14.92
C ASN A 13 14.35 -17.83 -16.34
N VAL A 14 15.62 -17.73 -16.71
CA VAL A 14 16.08 -18.13 -18.05
C VAL A 14 16.81 -19.45 -17.92
N GLN A 15 16.29 -20.46 -18.56
CA GLN A 15 16.96 -21.76 -18.66
C GLN A 15 17.94 -21.71 -19.85
N PHE A 16 19.14 -22.17 -19.61
CA PHE A 16 20.17 -22.30 -20.62
C PHE A 16 20.44 -23.79 -20.86
N ASP A 17 20.65 -24.12 -22.12
CA ASP A 17 21.09 -25.44 -22.56
C ASP A 17 22.49 -25.33 -23.13
N GLU A 18 23.18 -26.43 -23.30
CA GLU A 18 24.52 -26.45 -23.88
C GLU A 18 24.48 -26.23 -25.41
N PRO A 19 25.43 -25.46 -25.94
CA PRO A 19 26.56 -24.82 -25.32
C PRO A 19 26.21 -23.53 -24.57
N LEU A 20 26.72 -23.40 -23.34
CA LEU A 20 26.46 -22.20 -22.48
C LEU A 20 27.11 -20.93 -22.99
N VAL A 21 28.04 -21.06 -23.93
CA VAL A 21 28.70 -19.92 -24.58
C VAL A 21 28.33 -19.90 -26.05
N SER A 22 27.66 -18.83 -26.47
CA SER A 22 27.35 -18.64 -27.88
C SER A 22 28.57 -18.48 -28.74
N ALA A 23 28.61 -19.17 -29.88
CA ALA A 23 29.64 -18.95 -30.91
C ALA A 23 29.47 -17.57 -31.59
N GLU A 24 28.30 -16.95 -31.48
CA GLU A 24 28.03 -15.64 -32.04
C GLU A 24 28.45 -14.53 -31.09
N LYS A 25 29.34 -13.67 -31.56
CA LYS A 25 29.80 -12.46 -30.81
C LYS A 25 28.89 -11.26 -31.13
N THR A 26 27.60 -11.42 -30.97
CA THR A 26 26.66 -10.30 -31.13
C THR A 26 26.49 -9.55 -29.81
N ASP A 27 26.65 -8.25 -29.86
CA ASP A 27 26.33 -7.39 -28.71
C ASP A 27 24.79 -7.24 -28.62
N TRP A 28 24.15 -8.20 -27.97
CA TRP A 28 22.70 -8.24 -27.80
C TRP A 28 22.19 -7.15 -26.86
N LEU A 29 23.09 -6.41 -26.16
CA LEU A 29 22.76 -5.23 -25.37
C LEU A 29 22.81 -3.96 -26.21
N ALA A 30 23.40 -4.01 -27.42
CA ALA A 30 23.43 -2.86 -28.29
C ALA A 30 22.00 -2.45 -28.66
N GLY A 31 21.61 -1.27 -28.25
CA GLY A 31 20.26 -0.75 -28.47
C GLY A 31 19.27 -0.95 -27.32
N LEU A 32 19.66 -1.63 -26.24
CA LEU A 32 18.85 -1.64 -25.03
C LEU A 32 18.82 -0.22 -24.43
N ARG A 33 17.66 0.41 -24.45
CA ARG A 33 17.46 1.71 -23.81
C ARG A 33 16.59 1.51 -22.58
N VAL A 34 17.13 1.87 -21.43
CA VAL A 34 16.37 1.95 -20.18
C VAL A 34 15.88 3.38 -20.05
N SER A 35 14.60 3.59 -20.19
CA SER A 35 13.97 4.87 -19.92
C SER A 35 13.71 4.97 -18.41
N PRO A 36 14.16 6.03 -17.74
CA PRO A 36 13.79 6.23 -16.34
C PRO A 36 12.26 6.38 -16.25
N ARG A 37 11.68 5.80 -15.20
CA ARG A 37 10.26 5.97 -14.92
C ARG A 37 9.98 7.43 -14.62
N SER A 38 9.07 8.04 -15.35
CA SER A 38 8.46 9.29 -14.93
C SER A 38 7.31 8.96 -14.00
N TYR A 39 7.37 9.45 -12.77
CA TYR A 39 6.23 9.41 -11.86
C TYR A 39 5.36 10.62 -12.17
N ASP A 40 4.08 10.37 -12.42
CA ASP A 40 3.11 11.44 -12.59
C ASP A 40 2.78 12.00 -11.20
N ASN A 41 3.42 13.10 -10.83
CA ASN A 41 3.27 13.75 -9.52
C ASN A 41 1.98 14.57 -9.41
N GLN A 42 1.05 14.40 -10.32
CA GLN A 42 -0.18 15.17 -10.34
C GLN A 42 -1.32 14.40 -9.67
N VAL A 43 -1.42 14.48 -8.36
CA VAL A 43 -2.73 14.47 -7.73
C VAL A 43 -2.70 15.39 -6.52
N ASN A 44 -3.03 16.64 -6.71
CA ASN A 44 -3.61 17.47 -5.66
C ASN A 44 -5.00 16.89 -5.33
N GLY A 45 -5.01 15.79 -4.61
CA GLY A 45 -6.21 15.04 -4.31
C GLY A 45 -6.85 15.55 -3.03
N LYS A 46 -8.11 15.95 -3.13
CA LYS A 46 -8.98 16.06 -1.98
C LYS A 46 -9.47 14.65 -1.64
N LEU A 47 -9.24 14.20 -0.43
CA LEU A 47 -9.86 12.98 0.07
C LEU A 47 -11.17 13.33 0.77
N GLU A 48 -12.29 12.98 0.14
CA GLU A 48 -13.61 13.07 0.73
C GLU A 48 -14.06 11.68 1.16
N SER A 49 -14.21 11.48 2.45
CA SER A 49 -14.64 10.19 2.97
C SER A 49 -15.36 10.37 4.31
N THR A 50 -16.35 9.53 4.56
CA THR A 50 -17.11 9.60 5.80
C THR A 50 -16.34 9.03 6.97
N THR A 51 -16.20 7.71 7.02
CA THR A 51 -15.47 6.98 8.06
C THR A 51 -14.63 5.89 7.43
N GLY A 52 -13.56 5.50 8.09
CA GLY A 52 -12.70 4.45 7.56
C GLY A 52 -11.61 4.03 8.54
N VAL A 53 -10.63 3.35 8.00
CA VAL A 53 -9.44 2.87 8.70
C VAL A 53 -8.20 3.26 7.92
N LEU A 54 -7.19 3.78 8.61
CA LEU A 54 -5.87 4.01 8.05
C LEU A 54 -4.98 2.80 8.34
N VAL A 55 -4.38 2.24 7.31
CA VAL A 55 -3.41 1.17 7.42
C VAL A 55 -2.04 1.67 6.98
N VAL A 56 -1.06 1.55 7.85
CA VAL A 56 0.33 1.93 7.58
C VAL A 56 1.15 0.65 7.42
N GLY A 57 1.67 0.46 6.23
CA GLY A 57 2.51 -0.70 5.93
C GLY A 57 3.90 -0.60 6.56
N HIS A 58 4.58 -1.72 6.62
CA HIS A 58 5.98 -1.77 7.05
C HIS A 58 6.87 -0.89 6.16
N ASP A 59 6.67 -0.96 4.87
CA ASP A 59 7.27 -0.04 3.91
C ASP A 59 6.35 1.19 3.74
N ARG A 60 6.74 2.30 4.31
CA ARG A 60 5.98 3.56 4.38
C ARG A 60 6.02 4.40 3.11
N ALA A 61 6.42 3.84 1.99
CA ALA A 61 6.47 4.53 0.69
C ALA A 61 7.39 5.77 0.67
N GLY A 62 8.35 5.85 1.57
CA GLY A 62 9.28 6.98 1.70
C GLY A 62 8.77 8.11 2.61
N TYR A 63 7.54 8.03 3.12
CA TYR A 63 7.02 9.00 4.08
C TYR A 63 7.66 8.85 5.46
N THR A 64 7.85 9.97 6.12
CA THR A 64 8.29 10.02 7.52
C THR A 64 7.13 9.69 8.47
N VAL A 65 7.47 9.33 9.70
CA VAL A 65 6.46 9.08 10.75
C VAL A 65 5.63 10.35 11.00
N SER A 66 6.25 11.53 11.00
CA SER A 66 5.56 12.82 11.23
C SER A 66 4.51 13.10 10.15
N GLU A 67 4.85 12.95 8.87
CA GLU A 67 3.90 13.17 7.78
C GLU A 67 2.71 12.23 7.86
N ILE A 68 2.94 10.95 8.19
CA ILE A 68 1.86 9.98 8.35
C ILE A 68 1.01 10.28 9.59
N THR A 69 1.63 10.70 10.70
CA THR A 69 0.91 11.05 11.92
C THR A 69 0.02 12.27 11.69
N GLU A 70 0.53 13.32 11.07
CA GLU A 70 -0.25 14.49 10.71
C GLU A 70 -1.44 14.16 9.80
N PHE A 71 -1.22 13.23 8.87
CA PHE A 71 -2.31 12.76 8.00
C PHE A 71 -3.33 11.92 8.77
N ALA A 72 -2.90 11.04 9.68
CA ALA A 72 -3.77 10.27 10.55
C ALA A 72 -4.64 11.17 11.44
N ASP A 73 -4.05 12.24 12.00
CA ASP A 73 -4.77 13.22 12.83
C ASP A 73 -5.83 13.97 12.02
N LYS A 74 -5.54 14.30 10.76
CA LYS A 74 -6.53 14.91 9.85
C LYS A 74 -7.68 13.97 9.55
N LEU A 75 -7.40 12.68 9.35
CA LEU A 75 -8.44 11.67 9.12
C LEU A 75 -9.28 11.43 10.38
N GLY A 76 -8.65 11.36 11.54
CA GLY A 76 -9.30 11.02 12.80
C GLY A 76 -9.92 9.63 12.80
N TRP A 77 -9.31 8.68 12.09
CA TRP A 77 -9.74 7.28 11.98
C TRP A 77 -8.85 6.35 12.81
N PRO A 78 -9.34 5.15 13.15
CA PRO A 78 -8.48 4.11 13.69
C PRO A 78 -7.28 3.84 12.80
N VAL A 79 -6.11 3.67 13.41
CA VAL A 79 -4.86 3.41 12.71
C VAL A 79 -4.39 1.99 12.98
N ILE A 80 -4.16 1.23 11.93
CA ILE A 80 -3.44 -0.05 11.97
C ILE A 80 -2.03 0.20 11.46
N ALA A 81 -1.00 -0.15 12.23
CA ALA A 81 0.38 -0.04 11.78
C ALA A 81 1.10 -1.38 11.90
N GLU A 82 1.84 -1.77 10.86
CA GLU A 82 2.73 -2.93 10.93
C GLU A 82 3.97 -2.66 11.80
N ASP A 83 4.29 -1.39 12.05
CA ASP A 83 5.29 -0.93 13.00
C ASP A 83 4.61 -0.07 14.09
N PRO A 84 3.98 -0.70 15.11
CA PRO A 84 3.25 0.03 16.13
C PRO A 84 4.15 0.86 17.06
N LEU A 85 5.45 0.55 17.10
CA LEU A 85 6.39 1.32 17.93
C LEU A 85 6.62 2.73 17.39
N SER A 86 6.55 2.90 16.06
CA SER A 86 6.64 4.22 15.42
C SER A 86 5.32 4.98 15.45
N PHE A 87 4.20 4.31 15.68
CA PHE A 87 2.85 4.89 15.66
C PHE A 87 2.11 4.59 16.97
N PRO A 88 2.38 5.32 18.07
CA PRO A 88 1.78 5.03 19.38
C PRO A 88 0.25 5.17 19.41
N GLN A 89 -0.34 5.91 18.45
CA GLN A 89 -1.79 6.00 18.27
C GLN A 89 -2.41 4.80 17.56
N ALA A 90 -1.60 3.86 17.04
CA ALA A 90 -2.12 2.70 16.36
C ALA A 90 -2.83 1.75 17.35
N VAL A 91 -3.92 1.14 16.86
CA VAL A 91 -4.66 0.14 17.63
C VAL A 91 -3.77 -1.06 17.90
N ALA A 92 -3.66 -1.43 19.17
CA ALA A 92 -2.80 -2.54 19.59
C ALA A 92 -3.36 -3.90 19.11
N HIS A 93 -2.46 -4.87 18.95
CA HIS A 93 -2.80 -6.28 18.68
C HIS A 93 -3.71 -6.55 17.48
N THR A 94 -3.81 -5.63 16.51
CA THR A 94 -4.71 -5.73 15.36
C THR A 94 -4.54 -7.03 14.59
N ALA A 95 -3.31 -7.48 14.37
CA ALA A 95 -3.02 -8.73 13.68
C ALA A 95 -3.64 -9.96 14.38
N LEU A 96 -3.77 -9.90 15.71
CA LEU A 96 -4.33 -10.98 16.50
C LEU A 96 -5.86 -11.03 16.38
N PHE A 97 -6.55 -9.95 16.73
CA PHE A 97 -8.03 -9.99 16.73
C PHE A 97 -8.64 -9.97 15.32
N LEU A 98 -7.97 -9.38 14.33
CA LEU A 98 -8.38 -9.46 12.94
C LEU A 98 -8.19 -10.86 12.32
N SER A 99 -7.56 -11.80 13.03
CA SER A 99 -7.51 -13.20 12.61
C SER A 99 -8.85 -13.92 12.78
N ASP A 100 -9.74 -13.41 13.65
CA ASP A 100 -11.11 -13.88 13.77
C ASP A 100 -11.98 -13.26 12.64
N PRO A 101 -12.55 -14.07 11.73
CA PRO A 101 -13.38 -13.58 10.65
C PRO A 101 -14.58 -12.76 11.11
N LYS A 102 -15.20 -13.14 12.25
CA LYS A 102 -16.37 -12.43 12.78
C LYS A 102 -16.02 -11.02 13.26
N ILE A 103 -14.85 -10.87 13.88
CA ILE A 103 -14.35 -9.57 14.31
C ILE A 103 -13.96 -8.73 13.09
N SER A 104 -13.24 -9.31 12.14
CA SER A 104 -12.88 -8.65 10.90
C SER A 104 -14.09 -8.13 10.12
N GLU A 105 -15.14 -8.95 9.99
CA GLU A 105 -16.38 -8.58 9.31
C GLU A 105 -17.13 -7.46 10.07
N LYS A 106 -17.18 -7.54 11.41
CA LYS A 106 -17.81 -6.52 12.25
C LYS A 106 -17.11 -5.16 12.12
N LEU A 107 -15.78 -5.17 12.08
CA LEU A 107 -14.94 -3.97 11.99
C LEU A 107 -14.73 -3.50 10.54
N ALA A 108 -15.21 -4.26 9.55
CA ALA A 108 -15.00 -3.92 8.14
C ALA A 108 -15.46 -2.50 7.84
N ALA A 109 -14.51 -1.67 7.39
CA ALA A 109 -14.76 -0.29 7.08
C ALA A 109 -15.18 -0.11 5.61
N GLN A 110 -16.01 0.90 5.34
CA GLN A 110 -16.31 1.26 3.95
C GLN A 110 -15.08 1.74 3.22
N ASN A 111 -14.26 2.53 3.92
CA ASN A 111 -13.06 3.13 3.34
C ASN A 111 -11.84 2.62 4.09
N VAL A 112 -10.85 2.15 3.35
CA VAL A 112 -9.54 1.82 3.88
C VAL A 112 -8.50 2.58 3.09
N VAL A 113 -7.69 3.38 3.78
CA VAL A 113 -6.53 4.05 3.21
C VAL A 113 -5.29 3.25 3.60
N VAL A 114 -4.50 2.86 2.63
CA VAL A 114 -3.24 2.15 2.85
C VAL A 114 -2.09 3.03 2.43
N ILE A 115 -1.16 3.31 3.33
CA ILE A 115 0.10 4.00 3.01
C ILE A 115 1.20 2.95 2.85
N GLY A 116 1.81 2.95 1.68
CA GLY A 116 2.89 2.05 1.34
C GLY A 116 2.45 0.60 1.20
N ARG A 117 3.26 -0.33 1.68
CA ARG A 117 3.04 -1.77 1.49
C ARG A 117 2.89 -2.51 2.80
N THR A 118 1.81 -3.24 2.92
CA THR A 118 1.59 -4.20 4.00
C THR A 118 2.21 -5.55 3.62
N THR A 119 3.10 -6.07 4.44
CA THR A 119 3.86 -7.29 4.12
C THR A 119 3.82 -8.33 5.23
N LEU A 120 3.66 -7.93 6.48
CA LEU A 120 3.88 -8.78 7.64
C LEU A 120 2.63 -9.56 8.07
N SER A 121 1.46 -8.92 8.08
CA SER A 121 0.25 -9.50 8.63
C SER A 121 -0.72 -10.02 7.58
N ARG A 122 -0.93 -11.34 7.57
CA ARG A 122 -1.93 -11.97 6.71
C ARG A 122 -3.35 -11.55 7.09
N SER A 123 -3.65 -11.43 8.39
CA SER A 123 -4.96 -11.00 8.88
C SER A 123 -5.27 -9.56 8.49
N THR A 124 -4.31 -8.64 8.63
CA THR A 124 -4.44 -7.27 8.14
C THR A 124 -4.68 -7.22 6.63
N ASN A 125 -3.94 -8.01 5.86
CA ASN A 125 -4.13 -8.07 4.41
C ASN A 125 -5.50 -8.64 4.02
N ASN A 126 -6.02 -9.62 4.76
CA ASN A 126 -7.37 -10.13 4.55
C ASN A 126 -8.44 -9.10 4.92
N PHE A 127 -8.24 -8.35 6.01
CA PHE A 127 -9.12 -7.27 6.42
C PHE A 127 -9.21 -6.16 5.35
N ILE A 128 -8.08 -5.74 4.78
CA ILE A 128 -8.03 -4.74 3.70
C ILE A 128 -8.93 -5.15 2.52
N LYS A 129 -9.01 -6.43 2.20
CA LYS A 129 -9.86 -6.95 1.10
C LYS A 129 -11.36 -6.81 1.37
N LEU A 130 -11.78 -6.59 2.61
CA LEU A 130 -13.18 -6.38 2.95
C LEU A 130 -13.63 -4.94 2.68
N ALA A 131 -12.72 -4.02 2.39
CA ALA A 131 -13.02 -2.63 2.10
C ALA A 131 -13.85 -2.50 0.82
N LYS A 132 -14.89 -1.66 0.84
CA LYS A 132 -15.62 -1.29 -0.38
C LYS A 132 -14.82 -0.29 -1.22
N ASN A 133 -14.15 0.63 -0.56
CA ASN A 133 -13.29 1.63 -1.18
C ASN A 133 -11.89 1.50 -0.60
N LEU A 134 -10.99 1.01 -1.41
CA LEU A 134 -9.57 0.90 -1.09
C LEU A 134 -8.80 2.03 -1.77
N ILE A 135 -8.14 2.85 -0.96
CA ILE A 135 -7.31 3.95 -1.41
C ILE A 135 -5.87 3.61 -1.05
N VAL A 136 -5.01 3.58 -2.04
CA VAL A 136 -3.58 3.27 -1.83
C VAL A 136 -2.76 4.53 -2.08
N ILE A 137 -1.91 4.88 -1.13
CA ILE A 137 -0.98 6.01 -1.23
C ILE A 137 0.43 5.45 -1.34
N ASP A 138 0.98 5.49 -2.55
CA ASP A 138 2.36 5.08 -2.82
C ASP A 138 2.90 5.87 -4.02
N PRO A 139 3.90 6.75 -3.82
CA PRO A 139 4.47 7.56 -4.91
C PRO A 139 5.24 6.75 -5.94
N ARG A 140 5.60 5.51 -5.62
CA ARG A 140 6.54 4.75 -6.43
C ARG A 140 5.92 4.13 -7.66
N THR A 141 4.67 3.72 -7.61
CA THR A 141 4.02 3.18 -8.81
C THR A 141 2.50 3.10 -8.75
N LYS A 142 1.88 3.30 -9.92
CA LYS A 142 0.47 2.95 -10.16
C LYS A 142 0.28 1.43 -10.29
N ASP A 143 1.36 0.67 -10.55
CA ASP A 143 1.30 -0.72 -11.00
C ASP A 143 1.80 -1.73 -9.95
N ILE A 144 2.30 -1.27 -8.79
CA ILE A 144 2.86 -2.18 -7.78
C ILE A 144 1.79 -3.02 -7.09
N ASP A 145 0.54 -2.61 -7.18
CA ASP A 145 -0.53 -3.26 -6.43
C ASP A 145 -1.54 -4.01 -7.28
N SER A 146 -1.07 -4.80 -8.23
CA SER A 146 -1.94 -5.65 -9.07
C SER A 146 -2.81 -6.64 -8.29
N LYS A 147 -2.54 -6.86 -6.99
CA LYS A 147 -3.31 -7.76 -6.13
C LYS A 147 -4.22 -7.07 -5.14
N ARG A 148 -4.09 -5.77 -4.94
CA ARG A 148 -4.85 -5.03 -3.93
C ARG A 148 -6.02 -4.28 -4.51
N GLU A 149 -6.21 -4.30 -5.82
CA GLU A 149 -7.38 -3.77 -6.50
C GLU A 149 -7.88 -2.43 -5.92
N GLY A 150 -6.93 -1.52 -5.62
CA GLY A 150 -7.25 -0.20 -5.09
C GLY A 150 -8.19 0.55 -6.02
N ASN A 151 -9.32 1.01 -5.49
CA ASN A 151 -10.27 1.82 -6.25
C ASN A 151 -9.65 3.17 -6.64
N LEU A 152 -8.72 3.66 -5.81
CA LEU A 152 -8.01 4.91 -6.03
C LEU A 152 -6.55 4.74 -5.62
N ILE A 153 -5.65 5.14 -6.50
CA ILE A 153 -4.21 5.14 -6.22
C ILE A 153 -3.74 6.58 -6.27
N LEU A 154 -3.16 7.05 -5.16
CA LEU A 154 -2.61 8.38 -5.01
C LEU A 154 -1.09 8.29 -4.96
N SER A 155 -0.41 9.16 -5.70
CA SER A 155 1.04 9.26 -5.69
C SER A 155 1.59 10.09 -4.53
N GLN A 156 0.72 10.77 -3.79
CA GLN A 156 1.11 11.60 -2.64
C GLN A 156 -0.01 11.69 -1.62
N LEU A 157 0.35 12.09 -0.39
CA LEU A 157 -0.63 12.38 0.65
C LEU A 157 -1.54 13.53 0.20
N PRO A 158 -2.87 13.39 0.34
CA PRO A 158 -3.81 14.47 0.02
C PRO A 158 -3.56 15.71 0.89
N ASN A 159 -3.55 16.87 0.26
CA ASN A 159 -3.42 18.14 0.98
C ASN A 159 -4.69 18.49 1.78
N GLU A 160 -5.84 18.16 1.21
CA GLU A 160 -7.15 18.37 1.84
C GLU A 160 -7.79 17.03 2.20
N VAL A 161 -8.24 16.94 3.43
CA VAL A 161 -8.97 15.78 3.94
C VAL A 161 -10.29 16.29 4.52
N VAL A 162 -11.40 15.80 3.97
CA VAL A 162 -12.73 15.98 4.54
C VAL A 162 -13.20 14.62 5.01
N SER A 163 -13.09 14.36 6.29
CA SER A 163 -13.50 13.11 6.90
C SER A 163 -14.39 13.35 8.11
N GLN A 164 -15.24 12.37 8.43
CA GLN A 164 -15.92 12.31 9.71
C GLN A 164 -15.00 11.55 10.69
N LYS A 165 -14.77 12.15 11.84
CA LYS A 165 -14.00 11.47 12.90
C LYS A 165 -14.77 10.25 13.36
N SER A 166 -14.08 9.12 13.47
CA SER A 166 -14.57 7.92 14.15
C SER A 166 -14.16 7.97 15.60
N ASP A 167 -15.06 7.66 16.52
CA ASP A 167 -14.70 7.57 17.95
C ASP A 167 -13.81 6.36 18.27
N GLY A 168 -13.69 5.41 17.33
CA GLY A 168 -12.85 4.24 17.48
C GLY A 168 -13.30 3.25 18.56
N SER A 169 -14.48 3.47 19.16
CA SER A 169 -14.96 2.68 20.30
C SER A 169 -15.02 1.18 20.01
N ASP A 170 -15.52 0.80 18.85
CA ASP A 170 -15.58 -0.61 18.44
C ASP A 170 -14.20 -1.26 18.34
N TRP A 171 -13.19 -0.49 17.97
CA TRP A 171 -11.81 -0.94 17.87
C TRP A 171 -11.15 -1.10 19.25
N GLN A 172 -11.48 -0.23 20.19
CA GLN A 172 -11.00 -0.33 21.57
C GLN A 172 -11.58 -1.53 22.31
N ILE A 173 -12.82 -1.91 21.99
CA ILE A 173 -13.46 -3.09 22.58
C ILE A 173 -12.83 -4.39 22.02
N ALA A 174 -12.34 -4.37 20.78
CA ALA A 174 -11.73 -5.52 20.15
C ALA A 174 -10.25 -5.72 20.52
N SER A 175 -9.55 -4.67 20.93
CA SER A 175 -8.14 -4.70 21.34
C SER A 175 -7.99 -5.09 22.82
#